data_617ca14b69d25f7259457c1fffee214a
#
_entry.id   617ca14b69d25f7259457c1fffee214a
#
_cell.length_a   1.000
_cell.length_b   1.000
_cell.length_c   1.000
_cell.angle_alpha   90.00
_cell.angle_beta   90.00
_cell.angle_gamma   90.00
#
_symmetry.space_group_name_H-M   'P 1'
#
loop_
_entity.id
_entity.type
_entity.pdbx_description
1 polymer ?
#
loop_
_entity_poly.entity_id
_entity_poly.type
_entity_poly.pdbx_seq_one_letter_code
_entity_poly.pdbx_strand_id
1 'polypeptide(L)'
;MSPSSRENHVQNPFKTWKLLVSPLIKPMDIVSLFVKSALFIFTVISIYLLFFYALSNKLHYSTSNCPQSQCDTNRLLSSQKKLLTRQNTTLYNEPKTNVSHIVFGIGGSANTWDDRRHYCELWWKPGLTRGFVWLDEKPNKTWPATSPPYKVSQDTSRFQYTSWYGTRSAIRIARIIKETFRLGLGDVRWFVLGDDDTVFFLENLVTVLGRYDHNQMYYIGGNSESVEQDVIHSYTMAYGGGGFAISYPLAAELVRVLDGCIDRYASFYGSDQKVQGCMAEIGVPVTKELGFHQVFDRI
;
A
#
# COMPACT_ATOMS: atom_id res chain seq x y z
N MET A 1 -7.63 11.45 68.35
CA MET A 1 -6.55 10.84 67.55
C MET A 1 -6.83 11.22 66.10
N SER A 2 -6.05 12.17 65.60
CA SER A 2 -6.20 12.77 64.27
C SER A 2 -5.19 12.11 63.32
N PRO A 3 -5.53 11.73 62.08
CA PRO A 3 -4.54 11.24 61.13
C PRO A 3 -3.91 12.38 60.37
N SER A 4 -2.59 12.38 60.37
CA SER A 4 -1.65 13.26 59.67
C SER A 4 -1.80 13.15 58.16
N SER A 5 -2.02 14.28 57.52
CA SER A 5 -1.96 14.45 56.05
C SER A 5 -0.48 14.51 55.61
N ARG A 6 -0.06 13.56 54.78
CA ARG A 6 1.20 13.63 54.04
C ARG A 6 0.96 14.47 52.76
N GLU A 7 1.54 15.66 52.72
CA GLU A 7 1.70 16.44 51.51
C GLU A 7 2.78 15.80 50.61
N ASN A 8 2.36 15.36 49.44
CA ASN A 8 3.28 14.95 48.39
C ASN A 8 3.81 16.18 47.65
N HIS A 9 5.06 16.54 47.93
CA HIS A 9 5.80 17.54 47.18
C HIS A 9 6.06 17.03 45.74
N VAL A 10 5.28 17.50 44.78
CA VAL A 10 5.58 17.34 43.36
C VAL A 10 6.75 18.26 43.02
N GLN A 11 7.92 17.68 42.83
CA GLN A 11 9.09 18.42 42.35
C GLN A 11 8.92 18.76 40.86
N ASN A 12 8.97 20.05 40.55
CA ASN A 12 8.88 20.59 39.20
C ASN A 12 10.16 20.24 38.41
N PRO A 13 10.08 19.43 37.33
CA PRO A 13 11.24 18.92 36.59
C PRO A 13 12.04 20.02 35.86
N PHE A 14 11.50 21.23 35.74
CA PHE A 14 12.17 22.34 35.04
C PHE A 14 13.17 23.12 35.93
N LYS A 15 13.29 22.82 37.24
CA LYS A 15 14.21 23.50 38.16
C LYS A 15 15.64 22.98 38.03
N THR A 16 15.85 21.80 37.48
CA THR A 16 17.17 21.14 37.37
C THR A 16 17.98 21.58 36.13
N TRP A 17 17.35 22.21 35.14
CA TRP A 17 18.06 22.65 33.93
C TRP A 17 18.85 23.96 34.09
N LYS A 18 18.59 24.76 35.12
CA LYS A 18 19.32 26.01 35.36
C LYS A 18 20.68 25.84 35.99
N LEU A 19 21.06 24.65 36.44
CA LEU A 19 22.31 24.40 37.16
C LEU A 19 23.44 23.76 36.31
N LEU A 20 23.20 23.49 35.02
CA LEU A 20 24.19 22.85 34.13
C LEU A 20 24.84 23.77 33.08
N VAL A 21 24.46 25.06 33.07
CA VAL A 21 25.13 26.04 32.20
C VAL A 21 26.11 26.84 33.04
N SER A 22 27.33 26.36 33.20
CA SER A 22 28.40 27.13 33.78
C SER A 22 28.75 28.33 32.88
N PRO A 23 28.96 29.55 33.42
CA PRO A 23 29.24 30.74 32.65
C PRO A 23 30.74 30.82 32.30
N LEU A 24 31.19 30.02 31.31
CA LEU A 24 32.60 30.02 30.87
C LEU A 24 32.78 30.54 29.43
N ILE A 25 31.71 30.96 28.76
CA ILE A 25 31.83 31.50 27.40
C ILE A 25 31.31 32.94 27.44
N LYS A 26 32.19 33.89 27.14
CA LYS A 26 31.81 35.31 26.99
C LYS A 26 30.82 35.46 25.85
N PRO A 27 29.77 36.29 25.97
CA PRO A 27 28.73 36.43 24.94
C PRO A 27 29.28 36.82 23.54
N MET A 28 30.40 37.49 23.49
CA MET A 28 31.09 37.82 22.21
C MET A 28 31.68 36.59 21.50
N ASP A 29 32.08 35.56 22.25
CA ASP A 29 32.64 34.34 21.64
C ASP A 29 31.54 33.45 21.02
N ILE A 30 30.36 33.46 21.61
CA ILE A 30 29.18 32.75 21.08
C ILE A 30 28.74 33.35 19.76
N VAL A 31 28.64 34.68 19.64
CA VAL A 31 28.29 35.35 18.40
C VAL A 31 29.30 35.10 17.30
N SER A 32 30.60 35.15 17.65
CA SER A 32 31.70 34.84 16.72
C SER A 32 31.62 33.39 16.23
N LEU A 33 31.27 32.42 17.08
CA LEU A 33 31.11 31.02 16.73
C LEU A 33 29.91 30.82 15.78
N PHE A 34 28.78 31.48 16.06
CA PHE A 34 27.61 31.41 15.18
C PHE A 34 27.88 32.03 13.79
N VAL A 35 28.56 33.17 13.72
CA VAL A 35 28.92 33.80 12.45
C VAL A 35 29.87 32.90 11.66
N LYS A 36 30.87 32.30 12.30
CA LYS A 36 31.80 31.37 11.64
C LYS A 36 31.11 30.11 11.14
N SER A 37 30.19 29.55 11.93
CA SER A 37 29.45 28.35 11.52
C SER A 37 28.46 28.68 10.36
N ALA A 38 27.81 29.83 10.37
CA ALA A 38 26.93 30.28 9.30
C ALA A 38 27.72 30.49 7.99
N LEU A 39 28.89 31.10 8.06
CA LEU A 39 29.77 31.28 6.91
C LEU A 39 30.25 29.93 6.36
N PHE A 40 30.59 28.99 7.22
CA PHE A 40 31.01 27.65 6.81
C PHE A 40 29.88 26.91 6.10
N ILE A 41 28.66 26.94 6.66
CA ILE A 41 27.47 26.33 6.03
C ILE A 41 27.19 26.97 4.66
N PHE A 42 27.28 28.31 4.57
CA PHE A 42 27.07 29.02 3.32
C PHE A 42 28.10 28.64 2.25
N THR A 43 29.38 28.49 2.63
CA THR A 43 30.43 28.05 1.69
C THR A 43 30.20 26.61 1.21
N VAL A 44 29.80 25.69 2.10
CA VAL A 44 29.49 24.31 1.74
C VAL A 44 28.32 24.25 0.75
N ILE A 45 27.24 25.01 1.03
CA ILE A 45 26.07 25.06 0.13
C ILE A 45 26.48 25.66 -1.23
N SER A 46 27.30 26.70 -1.26
CA SER A 46 27.75 27.32 -2.51
C SER A 46 28.61 26.35 -3.36
N ILE A 47 29.51 25.59 -2.73
CA ILE A 47 30.30 24.56 -3.41
C ILE A 47 29.37 23.46 -3.95
N TYR A 48 28.39 23.02 -3.18
CA TYR A 48 27.43 22.00 -3.61
C TYR A 48 26.63 22.48 -4.83
N LEU A 49 26.14 23.73 -4.82
CA LEU A 49 25.41 24.29 -5.94
C LEU A 49 26.27 24.45 -7.20
N LEU A 50 27.53 24.85 -7.06
CA LEU A 50 28.48 24.92 -8.18
C LEU A 50 28.77 23.53 -8.76
N PHE A 51 28.92 22.52 -7.89
CA PHE A 51 29.13 21.14 -8.32
C PHE A 51 27.90 20.61 -9.06
N PHE A 52 26.70 20.86 -8.54
CA PHE A 52 25.45 20.47 -9.18
C PHE A 52 25.25 21.16 -10.53
N TYR A 53 25.58 22.45 -10.62
CA TYR A 53 25.55 23.21 -11.87
C TYR A 53 26.55 22.68 -12.91
N ALA A 54 27.74 22.32 -12.47
CA ALA A 54 28.77 21.72 -13.36
C ALA A 54 28.36 20.33 -13.87
N LEU A 55 27.72 19.52 -13.02
CA LEU A 55 27.15 18.22 -13.41
C LEU A 55 25.99 18.38 -14.42
N SER A 56 25.08 19.31 -14.17
CA SER A 56 23.95 19.61 -15.08
C SER A 56 24.44 20.06 -16.45
N ASN A 57 25.46 20.90 -16.51
CA ASN A 57 26.06 21.33 -17.77
C ASN A 57 26.80 20.20 -18.50
N LYS A 58 27.43 19.25 -17.79
CA LYS A 58 28.02 18.06 -18.44
C LYS A 58 26.94 17.14 -19.05
N LEU A 59 25.80 17.00 -18.40
CA LEU A 59 24.68 16.23 -18.97
C LEU A 59 24.10 16.89 -20.22
N HIS A 60 24.06 18.23 -20.27
CA HIS A 60 23.54 18.98 -21.42
C HIS A 60 24.54 18.99 -22.61
N TYR A 61 25.85 18.88 -22.35
CA TYR A 61 26.88 18.89 -23.42
C TYR A 61 27.04 17.51 -24.07
N SER A 62 26.59 16.44 -23.45
CA SER A 62 26.72 15.08 -24.02
C SER A 62 25.64 14.74 -25.06
N THR A 63 24.66 15.61 -25.31
CA THR A 63 23.58 15.38 -26.28
C THR A 63 23.78 16.08 -27.64
N SER A 64 24.91 16.79 -27.85
CA SER A 64 25.08 17.61 -29.05
C SER A 64 26.18 17.14 -30.06
N ASN A 65 26.77 15.96 -29.89
CA ASN A 65 27.72 15.42 -30.87
C ASN A 65 27.23 14.04 -31.40
N CYS A 66 26.14 14.02 -32.16
CA CYS A 66 25.89 12.94 -33.09
C CYS A 66 26.35 13.40 -34.48
N PRO A 67 27.24 12.68 -35.19
CA PRO A 67 27.60 13.03 -36.53
C PRO A 67 26.38 12.99 -37.44
N GLN A 68 26.24 14.03 -38.23
CA GLN A 68 25.18 14.24 -39.19
C GLN A 68 25.36 13.28 -40.38
N SER A 69 25.06 12.00 -40.18
CA SER A 69 24.80 11.04 -41.26
C SER A 69 23.42 10.44 -41.07
N GLN A 70 22.49 10.98 -41.84
CA GLN A 70 21.16 10.40 -42.15
C GLN A 70 20.55 9.50 -41.07
N CYS A 71 20.17 10.08 -39.95
CA CYS A 71 19.16 9.47 -39.10
C CYS A 71 17.82 9.56 -39.85
N ASP A 72 17.37 8.44 -40.34
CA ASP A 72 16.06 8.27 -40.93
C ASP A 72 14.95 8.53 -39.91
N THR A 73 14.74 9.81 -39.61
CA THR A 73 13.67 10.29 -38.71
C THR A 73 12.30 9.79 -39.15
N ASN A 74 12.15 9.58 -40.46
CA ASN A 74 10.93 9.01 -41.05
C ASN A 74 10.71 7.53 -40.68
N ARG A 75 11.79 6.76 -40.46
CA ARG A 75 11.68 5.35 -40.09
C ARG A 75 11.37 5.18 -38.59
N LEU A 76 11.91 6.03 -37.74
CA LEU A 76 11.59 6.09 -36.30
C LEU A 76 10.16 6.59 -36.07
N LEU A 77 9.74 7.66 -36.76
CA LEU A 77 8.38 8.19 -36.70
C LEU A 77 7.35 7.19 -37.24
N SER A 78 7.66 6.45 -38.32
CA SER A 78 6.78 5.43 -38.85
C SER A 78 6.69 4.21 -37.93
N SER A 79 7.79 3.83 -37.27
CA SER A 79 7.80 2.75 -36.26
C SER A 79 7.05 3.15 -34.99
N GLN A 80 7.23 4.37 -34.48
CA GLN A 80 6.46 4.88 -33.35
C GLN A 80 4.99 5.04 -33.68
N LYS A 81 4.66 5.55 -34.86
CA LYS A 81 3.26 5.66 -35.34
C LYS A 81 2.62 4.28 -35.49
N LYS A 82 3.37 3.28 -35.98
CA LYS A 82 2.89 1.89 -36.10
C LYS A 82 2.71 1.21 -34.74
N LEU A 83 3.58 1.50 -33.76
CA LEU A 83 3.43 1.05 -32.36
C LEU A 83 2.22 1.70 -31.69
N LEU A 84 2.08 3.02 -31.79
CA LEU A 84 0.93 3.77 -31.26
C LEU A 84 -0.39 3.35 -31.90
N THR A 85 -0.38 3.13 -33.24
CA THR A 85 -1.57 2.64 -33.95
C THR A 85 -1.91 1.21 -33.56
N ARG A 86 -0.90 0.35 -33.30
CA ARG A 86 -1.12 -1.03 -32.85
C ARG A 86 -1.61 -1.09 -31.42
N GLN A 87 -1.10 -0.23 -30.52
CA GLN A 87 -1.62 -0.08 -29.17
C GLN A 87 -3.05 0.46 -29.15
N ASN A 88 -3.36 1.46 -29.97
CA ASN A 88 -4.71 1.99 -30.06
C ASN A 88 -5.69 0.98 -30.67
N THR A 89 -5.27 0.15 -31.64
CA THR A 89 -6.15 -0.83 -32.30
C THR A 89 -6.46 -2.01 -31.39
N THR A 90 -5.52 -2.42 -30.54
CA THR A 90 -5.76 -3.45 -29.51
C THR A 90 -6.66 -2.95 -28.39
N LEU A 91 -6.52 -1.69 -27.96
CA LEU A 91 -7.38 -1.06 -26.95
C LEU A 91 -8.85 -0.91 -27.42
N TYR A 92 -9.09 -0.72 -28.73
CA TYR A 92 -10.45 -0.57 -29.25
C TYR A 92 -11.22 -1.88 -29.41
N ASN A 93 -10.57 -3.05 -29.40
CA ASN A 93 -11.19 -4.35 -29.63
C ASN A 93 -11.30 -5.24 -28.39
N GLU A 94 -10.72 -4.86 -27.25
CA GLU A 94 -10.91 -5.63 -26.03
C GLU A 94 -12.28 -5.33 -25.40
N PRO A 95 -13.05 -6.36 -25.00
CA PRO A 95 -14.32 -6.16 -24.34
C PRO A 95 -14.08 -5.36 -23.03
N LYS A 96 -14.97 -4.42 -22.74
CA LYS A 96 -14.89 -3.62 -21.52
C LYS A 96 -14.84 -4.52 -20.28
N THR A 97 -14.10 -4.08 -19.25
CA THR A 97 -14.09 -4.76 -17.97
C THR A 97 -15.52 -4.88 -17.43
N ASN A 98 -15.88 -6.06 -16.96
CA ASN A 98 -17.17 -6.35 -16.34
C ASN A 98 -16.93 -7.23 -15.08
N VAL A 99 -17.98 -7.56 -14.35
CA VAL A 99 -17.89 -8.28 -13.09
C VAL A 99 -17.28 -9.68 -13.24
N SER A 100 -17.41 -10.33 -14.40
CA SER A 100 -16.83 -11.66 -14.64
C SER A 100 -15.30 -11.64 -14.73
N HIS A 101 -14.69 -10.48 -14.99
CA HIS A 101 -13.24 -10.28 -15.00
C HIS A 101 -12.66 -10.02 -13.60
N ILE A 102 -13.49 -9.98 -12.55
CA ILE A 102 -13.10 -9.69 -11.18
C ILE A 102 -13.19 -10.96 -10.35
N VAL A 103 -12.15 -11.23 -9.56
CA VAL A 103 -12.14 -12.31 -8.58
C VAL A 103 -11.96 -11.72 -7.19
N PHE A 104 -12.92 -12.01 -6.30
CA PHE A 104 -12.88 -11.52 -4.93
C PHE A 104 -12.15 -12.50 -4.01
N GLY A 105 -11.27 -11.96 -3.16
CA GLY A 105 -10.58 -12.68 -2.08
C GLY A 105 -10.90 -12.00 -0.75
N ILE A 106 -11.86 -12.55 -0.01
CA ILE A 106 -12.36 -11.96 1.23
C ILE A 106 -11.73 -12.64 2.43
N GLY A 107 -11.13 -11.85 3.33
CA GLY A 107 -10.61 -12.36 4.60
C GLY A 107 -11.73 -12.54 5.61
N GLY A 108 -11.87 -13.73 6.18
CA GLY A 108 -12.86 -14.01 7.21
C GLY A 108 -12.34 -14.98 8.26
N SER A 109 -13.13 -15.21 9.30
CA SER A 109 -12.90 -16.24 10.30
C SER A 109 -14.13 -17.13 10.45
N ALA A 110 -13.92 -18.43 10.58
CA ALA A 110 -15.00 -19.39 10.79
C ALA A 110 -15.81 -19.10 12.07
N ASN A 111 -15.15 -18.52 13.07
CA ASN A 111 -15.77 -18.20 14.36
C ASN A 111 -16.70 -16.98 14.32
N THR A 112 -16.41 -16.00 13.45
CA THR A 112 -17.19 -14.75 13.36
C THR A 112 -18.08 -14.68 12.12
N TRP A 113 -17.98 -15.67 11.22
CA TRP A 113 -18.69 -15.64 9.95
C TRP A 113 -20.20 -15.49 10.08
N ASP A 114 -20.81 -16.22 11.00
CA ASP A 114 -22.27 -16.18 11.18
C ASP A 114 -22.78 -14.76 11.51
N ASP A 115 -22.00 -13.98 12.23
CA ASP A 115 -22.37 -12.63 12.63
C ASP A 115 -22.06 -11.60 11.53
N ARG A 116 -21.04 -11.87 10.68
CA ARG A 116 -20.53 -10.92 9.68
C ARG A 116 -20.96 -11.22 8.25
N ARG A 117 -21.40 -12.44 7.94
CA ARG A 117 -21.75 -12.85 6.58
C ARG A 117 -22.75 -11.94 5.87
N HIS A 118 -23.63 -11.29 6.62
CA HIS A 118 -24.65 -10.40 6.06
C HIS A 118 -24.04 -9.21 5.30
N TYR A 119 -22.85 -8.71 5.67
CA TYR A 119 -22.14 -7.68 4.90
C TYR A 119 -21.77 -8.18 3.50
N CYS A 120 -21.23 -9.38 3.40
CA CYS A 120 -20.93 -10.00 2.12
C CYS A 120 -22.20 -10.30 1.31
N GLU A 121 -23.25 -10.79 1.95
CA GLU A 121 -24.52 -11.14 1.29
C GLU A 121 -25.28 -9.92 0.72
N LEU A 122 -24.98 -8.68 1.18
CA LEU A 122 -25.54 -7.46 0.60
C LEU A 122 -25.14 -7.27 -0.87
N TRP A 123 -23.93 -7.62 -1.23
CA TRP A 123 -23.38 -7.35 -2.57
C TRP A 123 -23.06 -8.61 -3.37
N TRP A 124 -22.87 -9.75 -2.73
CA TRP A 124 -22.59 -11.00 -3.40
C TRP A 124 -23.78 -11.47 -4.22
N LYS A 125 -23.54 -11.81 -5.49
CA LYS A 125 -24.57 -12.31 -6.42
C LYS A 125 -24.16 -13.69 -6.89
N PRO A 126 -24.75 -14.78 -6.35
CA PRO A 126 -24.44 -16.14 -6.79
C PRO A 126 -24.61 -16.30 -8.32
N GLY A 127 -23.65 -16.96 -8.96
CA GLY A 127 -23.63 -17.14 -10.42
C GLY A 127 -23.14 -15.93 -11.22
N LEU A 128 -23.03 -14.74 -10.65
CA LEU A 128 -22.51 -13.54 -11.30
C LEU A 128 -21.13 -13.13 -10.75
N THR A 129 -20.99 -13.04 -9.44
CA THR A 129 -19.73 -12.72 -8.77
C THR A 129 -18.83 -13.95 -8.65
N ARG A 130 -17.52 -13.75 -8.72
CA ARG A 130 -16.49 -14.80 -8.66
C ARG A 130 -15.57 -14.54 -7.50
N GLY A 131 -15.29 -15.53 -6.68
CA GLY A 131 -14.37 -15.37 -5.55
C GLY A 131 -14.68 -16.29 -4.40
N PHE A 132 -13.99 -16.06 -3.29
CA PHE A 132 -14.06 -16.92 -2.10
C PHE A 132 -13.86 -16.09 -0.83
N VAL A 133 -14.53 -16.55 0.23
CA VAL A 133 -14.14 -16.18 1.59
C VAL A 133 -13.03 -17.14 2.04
N TRP A 134 -11.92 -16.59 2.51
CA TRP A 134 -10.79 -17.34 3.00
C TRP A 134 -10.82 -17.40 4.54
N LEU A 135 -11.13 -18.57 5.06
CA LEU A 135 -11.30 -18.79 6.50
C LEU A 135 -9.99 -19.30 7.12
N ASP A 136 -9.85 -19.10 8.40
CA ASP A 136 -8.78 -19.66 9.24
C ASP A 136 -8.94 -21.18 9.43
N GLU A 137 -10.17 -21.67 9.55
CA GLU A 137 -10.50 -23.08 9.74
C GLU A 137 -11.80 -23.44 9.01
N LYS A 138 -12.14 -24.73 9.00
CA LYS A 138 -13.39 -25.22 8.43
C LYS A 138 -14.57 -24.78 9.30
N PRO A 139 -15.65 -24.21 8.73
CA PRO A 139 -16.81 -23.82 9.50
C PRO A 139 -17.51 -25.07 10.09
N ASN A 140 -17.99 -24.93 11.33
CA ASN A 140 -18.68 -25.99 12.05
C ASN A 140 -20.16 -26.14 11.67
N LYS A 141 -20.71 -25.13 11.00
CA LYS A 141 -22.12 -25.08 10.57
C LYS A 141 -22.24 -25.23 9.06
N THR A 142 -23.45 -25.53 8.60
CA THR A 142 -23.75 -25.56 7.17
C THR A 142 -23.53 -24.19 6.56
N TRP A 143 -22.75 -24.14 5.47
CA TRP A 143 -22.45 -22.90 4.76
C TRP A 143 -23.65 -22.42 3.95
N PRO A 144 -24.12 -21.17 4.11
CA PRO A 144 -25.29 -20.67 3.39
C PRO A 144 -25.04 -20.57 1.88
N ALA A 145 -26.02 -20.95 1.08
CA ALA A 145 -25.95 -20.84 -0.38
C ALA A 145 -25.96 -19.38 -0.89
N THR A 146 -26.45 -18.45 -0.05
CA THR A 146 -26.44 -17.00 -0.31
C THR A 146 -25.08 -16.34 -0.12
N SER A 147 -24.22 -16.97 0.69
CA SER A 147 -22.88 -16.48 0.96
C SER A 147 -21.91 -16.80 -0.17
N PRO A 148 -20.81 -16.03 -0.33
CA PRO A 148 -19.71 -16.43 -1.21
C PRO A 148 -19.18 -17.83 -0.81
N PRO A 149 -18.74 -18.69 -1.73
CA PRO A 149 -18.14 -19.95 -1.38
C PRO A 149 -16.88 -19.72 -0.55
N TYR A 150 -16.58 -20.64 0.39
CA TYR A 150 -15.41 -20.51 1.23
C TYR A 150 -14.27 -21.42 0.82
N LYS A 151 -13.06 -21.07 1.24
CA LYS A 151 -11.87 -21.91 1.28
C LYS A 151 -11.17 -21.75 2.62
N VAL A 152 -10.45 -22.77 3.05
CA VAL A 152 -9.59 -22.68 4.22
C VAL A 152 -8.19 -22.28 3.77
N SER A 153 -7.64 -21.26 4.39
CA SER A 153 -6.30 -20.76 4.11
C SER A 153 -5.23 -21.79 4.49
N GLN A 154 -4.12 -21.74 3.78
CA GLN A 154 -2.96 -22.59 4.08
C GLN A 154 -2.37 -22.25 5.46
N ASP A 155 -1.72 -23.23 6.06
CA ASP A 155 -0.96 -23.02 7.30
C ASP A 155 0.12 -21.96 7.13
N THR A 156 0.15 -21.02 8.07
CA THR A 156 1.13 -19.93 8.13
C THR A 156 2.11 -20.04 9.29
N SER A 157 2.16 -21.19 9.98
CA SER A 157 2.98 -21.41 11.18
C SER A 157 4.48 -21.17 10.95
N ARG A 158 4.97 -21.40 9.73
CA ARG A 158 6.37 -21.18 9.34
C ARG A 158 6.81 -19.74 9.36
N PHE A 159 5.88 -18.78 9.21
CA PHE A 159 6.20 -17.36 9.17
C PHE A 159 6.38 -16.80 10.57
N GLN A 160 7.36 -15.91 10.74
CA GLN A 160 7.48 -15.14 11.98
C GLN A 160 6.51 -13.97 11.98
N TYR A 161 5.97 -13.66 13.17
CA TYR A 161 5.18 -12.47 13.42
C TYR A 161 5.64 -11.87 14.75
N THR A 162 6.25 -10.68 14.68
CA THR A 162 6.91 -10.05 15.83
C THR A 162 6.26 -8.74 16.25
N SER A 163 5.15 -8.34 15.61
CA SER A 163 4.39 -7.18 16.06
C SER A 163 3.74 -7.46 17.42
N TRP A 164 4.01 -6.62 18.40
CA TRP A 164 3.55 -6.81 19.77
C TRP A 164 2.10 -6.39 20.02
N TYR A 165 1.51 -5.60 19.10
CA TYR A 165 0.16 -5.03 19.23
C TYR A 165 -0.82 -5.50 18.13
N GLY A 166 -0.38 -6.38 17.25
CA GLY A 166 -1.20 -6.95 16.20
C GLY A 166 -1.54 -8.43 16.42
N THR A 167 -2.14 -9.02 15.42
CA THR A 167 -2.51 -10.44 15.41
C THR A 167 -1.83 -11.19 14.28
N ARG A 168 -1.49 -12.45 14.51
CA ARG A 168 -0.85 -13.34 13.53
C ARG A 168 -1.71 -13.57 12.27
N SER A 169 -3.02 -13.38 12.36
CA SER A 169 -3.95 -13.45 11.22
C SER A 169 -3.55 -12.52 10.07
N ALA A 170 -2.83 -11.43 10.35
CA ALA A 170 -2.30 -10.52 9.34
C ALA A 170 -1.48 -11.24 8.25
N ILE A 171 -0.74 -12.30 8.60
CA ILE A 171 0.02 -13.10 7.63
C ILE A 171 -0.92 -13.87 6.71
N ARG A 172 -1.93 -14.53 7.28
CA ARG A 172 -2.92 -15.30 6.54
C ARG A 172 -3.69 -14.40 5.58
N ILE A 173 -4.18 -13.27 6.07
CA ILE A 173 -4.96 -12.32 5.26
C ILE A 173 -4.09 -11.72 4.14
N ALA A 174 -2.83 -11.33 4.40
CA ALA A 174 -1.92 -10.86 3.36
C ALA A 174 -1.66 -11.91 2.26
N ARG A 175 -1.79 -13.21 2.56
CA ARG A 175 -1.58 -14.29 1.60
C ARG A 175 -2.80 -14.65 0.76
N ILE A 176 -3.97 -14.09 1.05
CA ILE A 176 -5.21 -14.37 0.29
C ILE A 176 -5.02 -14.13 -1.20
N ILE A 177 -4.32 -13.06 -1.59
CA ILE A 177 -4.03 -12.81 -3.02
C ILE A 177 -3.26 -13.97 -3.66
N LYS A 178 -2.27 -14.52 -2.97
CA LYS A 178 -1.49 -15.64 -3.48
C LYS A 178 -2.32 -16.92 -3.59
N GLU A 179 -3.14 -17.17 -2.61
CA GLU A 179 -4.00 -18.35 -2.57
C GLU A 179 -5.10 -18.25 -3.65
N THR A 180 -5.68 -17.07 -3.82
CA THR A 180 -6.69 -16.81 -4.85
C THR A 180 -6.09 -16.90 -6.26
N PHE A 181 -4.91 -16.31 -6.48
CA PHE A 181 -4.21 -16.38 -7.78
C PHE A 181 -3.89 -17.81 -8.19
N ARG A 182 -3.44 -18.64 -7.23
CA ARG A 182 -3.08 -20.06 -7.46
C ARG A 182 -4.25 -20.96 -7.84
N LEU A 183 -5.49 -20.50 -7.71
CA LEU A 183 -6.65 -21.24 -8.22
C LEU A 183 -6.66 -21.31 -9.75
N GLY A 184 -5.88 -20.49 -10.46
CA GLY A 184 -5.73 -20.52 -11.89
C GLY A 184 -7.04 -20.23 -12.64
N LEU A 185 -7.88 -19.36 -12.10
CA LEU A 185 -9.16 -18.99 -12.73
C LEU A 185 -8.90 -18.28 -14.05
N GLY A 186 -9.62 -18.68 -15.10
CA GLY A 186 -9.52 -18.05 -16.42
C GLY A 186 -10.18 -16.66 -16.46
N ASP A 187 -9.78 -15.84 -17.44
CA ASP A 187 -10.38 -14.54 -17.77
C ASP A 187 -10.42 -13.57 -16.56
N VAL A 188 -9.33 -13.50 -15.80
CA VAL A 188 -9.20 -12.61 -14.65
C VAL A 188 -8.38 -11.39 -15.06
N ARG A 189 -8.93 -10.20 -14.85
CA ARG A 189 -8.24 -8.90 -15.01
C ARG A 189 -7.85 -8.31 -13.66
N TRP A 190 -8.71 -8.51 -12.67
CA TRP A 190 -8.58 -7.88 -11.34
C TRP A 190 -8.84 -8.87 -10.23
N PHE A 191 -7.98 -8.82 -9.23
CA PHE A 191 -8.22 -9.40 -7.91
C PHE A 191 -8.66 -8.27 -6.97
N VAL A 192 -9.80 -8.42 -6.33
CA VAL A 192 -10.33 -7.46 -5.36
C VAL A 192 -10.34 -8.12 -3.99
N LEU A 193 -9.65 -7.49 -3.05
CA LEU A 193 -9.49 -8.00 -1.71
C LEU A 193 -10.21 -7.08 -0.71
N GLY A 194 -10.68 -7.67 0.39
CA GLY A 194 -11.34 -6.98 1.48
C GLY A 194 -11.57 -7.92 2.64
N ASP A 195 -12.18 -7.41 3.69
CA ASP A 195 -12.55 -8.16 4.89
C ASP A 195 -14.02 -8.62 4.84
N ASP A 196 -14.43 -9.47 5.76
CA ASP A 196 -15.79 -10.04 5.82
C ASP A 196 -16.89 -9.00 6.16
N ASP A 197 -16.50 -7.78 6.51
CA ASP A 197 -17.34 -6.61 6.71
C ASP A 197 -17.18 -5.52 5.61
N THR A 198 -16.40 -5.78 4.58
CA THR A 198 -16.30 -4.89 3.41
C THR A 198 -17.53 -5.02 2.51
N VAL A 199 -18.11 -3.89 2.13
CA VAL A 199 -19.26 -3.83 1.20
C VAL A 199 -18.84 -3.26 -0.14
N PHE A 200 -19.06 -4.00 -1.22
CA PHE A 200 -18.72 -3.58 -2.59
C PHE A 200 -19.96 -3.16 -3.38
N PHE A 201 -19.89 -1.98 -3.98
CA PHE A 201 -20.86 -1.53 -4.98
C PHE A 201 -20.38 -1.99 -6.37
N LEU A 202 -20.83 -3.17 -6.82
CA LEU A 202 -20.28 -3.87 -7.98
C LEU A 202 -20.22 -3.02 -9.26
N GLU A 203 -21.27 -2.26 -9.55
CA GLU A 203 -21.34 -1.41 -10.75
C GLU A 203 -20.33 -0.26 -10.69
N ASN A 204 -20.18 0.36 -9.50
CA ASN A 204 -19.19 1.39 -9.29
C ASN A 204 -17.77 0.81 -9.39
N LEU A 205 -17.53 -0.35 -8.78
CA LEU A 205 -16.24 -1.03 -8.82
C LEU A 205 -15.84 -1.36 -10.25
N VAL A 206 -16.74 -1.94 -11.05
CA VAL A 206 -16.52 -2.23 -12.48
C VAL A 206 -16.22 -0.94 -13.25
N THR A 207 -16.97 0.14 -12.98
CA THR A 207 -16.77 1.44 -13.63
C THR A 207 -15.39 2.02 -13.30
N VAL A 208 -14.95 1.94 -12.05
CA VAL A 208 -13.63 2.40 -11.61
C VAL A 208 -12.53 1.58 -12.30
N LEU A 209 -12.59 0.24 -12.16
CA LEU A 209 -11.58 -0.65 -12.72
C LEU A 209 -11.52 -0.61 -14.25
N GLY A 210 -12.64 -0.30 -14.92
CA GLY A 210 -12.72 -0.12 -16.37
C GLY A 210 -12.00 1.12 -16.91
N ARG A 211 -11.54 2.03 -16.04
CA ARG A 211 -10.75 3.21 -16.42
C ARG A 211 -9.26 2.89 -16.58
N TYR A 212 -8.82 1.76 -16.03
CA TYR A 212 -7.41 1.36 -16.00
C TYR A 212 -7.12 0.25 -17.01
N ASP A 213 -5.97 0.32 -17.64
CA ASP A 213 -5.45 -0.76 -18.48
C ASP A 213 -5.03 -1.95 -17.59
N HIS A 214 -5.87 -2.97 -17.54
CA HIS A 214 -5.64 -4.15 -16.70
C HIS A 214 -4.39 -4.97 -17.13
N ASN A 215 -3.77 -4.66 -18.26
CA ASN A 215 -2.51 -5.25 -18.71
C ASN A 215 -1.28 -4.56 -18.08
N GLN A 216 -1.47 -3.44 -17.36
CA GLN A 216 -0.46 -2.75 -16.60
C GLN A 216 -0.52 -3.16 -15.13
N MET A 217 0.55 -2.90 -14.39
CA MET A 217 0.61 -3.17 -12.95
C MET A 217 -0.08 -2.06 -12.16
N TYR A 218 -1.21 -2.37 -11.53
CA TYR A 218 -1.95 -1.45 -10.68
C TYR A 218 -2.27 -2.04 -9.32
N TYR A 219 -2.02 -1.24 -8.28
CA TYR A 219 -2.51 -1.42 -6.92
C TYR A 219 -3.45 -0.24 -6.62
N ILE A 220 -4.77 -0.49 -6.60
CA ILE A 220 -5.81 0.54 -6.54
C ILE A 220 -6.55 0.44 -5.20
N GLY A 221 -6.70 1.58 -4.52
CA GLY A 221 -7.43 1.66 -3.26
C GLY A 221 -7.36 3.05 -2.65
N GLY A 222 -7.88 3.21 -1.44
CA GLY A 222 -7.78 4.42 -0.63
C GLY A 222 -6.93 4.18 0.60
N ASN A 223 -6.16 5.18 1.05
CA ASN A 223 -5.57 5.15 2.39
C ASN A 223 -6.66 5.37 3.46
N SER A 224 -6.32 5.17 4.72
CA SER A 224 -7.24 5.45 5.81
C SER A 224 -7.70 6.92 5.77
N GLU A 225 -8.93 7.17 6.18
CA GLU A 225 -9.46 8.54 6.37
C GLU A 225 -9.05 9.11 7.74
N SER A 226 -8.45 8.27 8.60
CA SER A 226 -7.85 8.71 9.86
C SER A 226 -6.40 9.13 9.66
N VAL A 227 -6.10 10.40 9.94
CA VAL A 227 -4.74 10.92 9.95
C VAL A 227 -3.84 10.14 10.89
N GLU A 228 -4.36 9.73 12.06
CA GLU A 228 -3.62 8.93 13.04
C GLU A 228 -3.19 7.58 12.46
N GLN A 229 -4.09 6.88 11.77
CA GLN A 229 -3.78 5.60 11.13
C GLN A 229 -2.74 5.76 10.01
N ASP A 230 -2.86 6.80 9.21
CA ASP A 230 -1.91 7.08 8.14
C ASP A 230 -0.51 7.43 8.68
N VAL A 231 -0.42 8.18 9.79
CA VAL A 231 0.85 8.50 10.45
C VAL A 231 1.51 7.24 11.04
N ILE A 232 0.72 6.35 11.65
CA ILE A 232 1.23 5.13 12.29
C ILE A 232 1.63 4.09 11.24
N HIS A 233 0.85 3.95 10.17
CA HIS A 233 1.03 2.88 9.19
C HIS A 233 1.63 3.37 7.87
N SER A 234 0.90 4.11 7.06
CA SER A 234 1.40 4.79 5.86
C SER A 234 0.29 5.55 5.12
N TYR A 235 0.59 6.75 4.64
CA TYR A 235 -0.24 7.49 3.67
C TYR A 235 -0.28 6.84 2.28
N THR A 236 0.60 5.89 1.99
CA THR A 236 0.72 5.22 0.68
C THR A 236 0.23 3.78 0.69
N MET A 237 -0.52 3.40 1.71
CA MET A 237 -1.10 2.08 1.90
C MET A 237 -2.60 2.13 1.57
N ALA A 238 -3.10 1.20 0.77
CA ALA A 238 -4.53 0.99 0.70
C ALA A 238 -5.00 0.32 1.99
N TYR A 239 -6.00 0.90 2.63
CA TYR A 239 -6.61 0.37 3.84
C TYR A 239 -7.39 -0.90 3.55
N GLY A 240 -7.06 -2.00 4.26
CA GLY A 240 -7.60 -3.34 3.97
C GLY A 240 -9.11 -3.43 4.12
N GLY A 241 -9.67 -2.83 5.17
CA GLY A 241 -11.11 -2.83 5.43
C GLY A 241 -11.93 -2.05 4.39
N GLY A 242 -11.35 -1.05 3.72
CA GLY A 242 -11.96 -0.36 2.58
C GLY A 242 -11.93 -1.17 1.28
N GLY A 243 -11.20 -2.27 1.28
CA GLY A 243 -10.91 -3.07 0.10
C GLY A 243 -9.87 -2.44 -0.81
N PHE A 244 -9.28 -3.24 -1.69
CA PHE A 244 -8.37 -2.78 -2.73
C PHE A 244 -8.34 -3.75 -3.91
N ALA A 245 -7.92 -3.25 -5.07
CA ALA A 245 -7.83 -4.03 -6.29
C ALA A 245 -6.39 -4.15 -6.78
N ILE A 246 -6.05 -5.31 -7.32
CA ILE A 246 -4.75 -5.61 -7.91
C ILE A 246 -4.97 -6.13 -9.32
N SER A 247 -4.28 -5.56 -10.31
CA SER A 247 -4.32 -6.06 -11.68
C SER A 247 -3.66 -7.44 -11.80
N TYR A 248 -4.06 -8.22 -12.79
CA TYR A 248 -3.51 -9.56 -12.99
C TYR A 248 -1.98 -9.58 -13.13
N PRO A 249 -1.33 -8.70 -13.93
CA PRO A 249 0.14 -8.68 -14.02
C PRO A 249 0.83 -8.40 -12.69
N LEU A 250 0.28 -7.47 -11.89
CA LEU A 250 0.83 -7.18 -10.57
C LEU A 250 0.63 -8.34 -9.60
N ALA A 251 -0.53 -9.01 -9.63
CA ALA A 251 -0.77 -10.19 -8.82
C ALA A 251 0.21 -11.32 -9.16
N ALA A 252 0.50 -11.53 -10.44
CA ALA A 252 1.47 -12.54 -10.89
C ALA A 252 2.87 -12.25 -10.34
N GLU A 253 3.31 -11.00 -10.37
CA GLU A 253 4.62 -10.62 -9.82
C GLU A 253 4.64 -10.69 -8.30
N LEU A 254 3.60 -10.18 -7.64
CA LEU A 254 3.48 -10.23 -6.19
C LEU A 254 3.55 -11.66 -5.65
N VAL A 255 2.84 -12.60 -6.26
CA VAL A 255 2.79 -14.01 -5.84
C VAL A 255 4.18 -14.67 -5.82
N ARG A 256 5.10 -14.22 -6.71
CA ARG A 256 6.48 -14.73 -6.76
C ARG A 256 7.30 -14.31 -5.53
N VAL A 257 7.12 -13.07 -5.06
CA VAL A 257 7.94 -12.48 -4.01
C VAL A 257 7.28 -12.48 -2.63
N LEU A 258 5.97 -12.68 -2.55
CA LEU A 258 5.14 -12.41 -1.37
C LEU A 258 5.63 -13.14 -0.10
N ASP A 259 5.92 -14.43 -0.16
CA ASP A 259 6.29 -15.18 1.03
C ASP A 259 7.62 -14.68 1.62
N GLY A 260 8.63 -14.47 0.78
CA GLY A 260 9.90 -13.91 1.23
C GLY A 260 9.79 -12.45 1.69
N CYS A 261 8.88 -11.69 1.09
CA CYS A 261 8.57 -10.34 1.53
C CYS A 261 7.90 -10.33 2.91
N ILE A 262 6.91 -11.19 3.15
CA ILE A 262 6.25 -11.32 4.46
C ILE A 262 7.28 -11.67 5.55
N ASP A 263 8.25 -12.54 5.26
CA ASP A 263 9.32 -12.90 6.19
C ASP A 263 10.19 -11.68 6.55
N ARG A 264 10.50 -10.79 5.59
CA ARG A 264 11.25 -9.53 5.85
C ARG A 264 10.46 -8.54 6.71
N TYR A 265 9.14 -8.50 6.53
CA TYR A 265 8.25 -7.58 7.25
C TYR A 265 7.50 -8.27 8.41
N ALA A 266 8.18 -9.15 9.14
CA ALA A 266 7.60 -9.88 10.28
C ALA A 266 7.02 -8.95 11.35
N SER A 267 7.60 -7.75 11.54
CA SER A 267 7.19 -6.77 12.54
C SER A 267 6.00 -5.89 12.12
N PHE A 268 5.59 -5.91 10.85
CA PHE A 268 4.46 -5.11 10.40
C PHE A 268 3.15 -5.59 11.03
N TYR A 269 2.35 -4.62 11.48
CA TYR A 269 1.12 -4.84 12.24
C TYR A 269 0.04 -5.58 11.44
N GLY A 270 -0.38 -5.01 10.32
CA GLY A 270 -1.54 -5.44 9.55
C GLY A 270 -1.21 -6.19 8.26
N SER A 271 -2.21 -6.84 7.70
CA SER A 271 -2.14 -7.50 6.40
C SER A 271 -1.90 -6.50 5.27
N ASP A 272 -2.59 -5.37 5.31
CA ASP A 272 -2.49 -4.26 4.37
C ASP A 272 -1.10 -3.62 4.39
N GLN A 273 -0.52 -3.42 5.58
CA GLN A 273 0.84 -2.92 5.73
C GLN A 273 1.88 -3.90 5.14
N LYS A 274 1.69 -5.21 5.33
CA LYS A 274 2.54 -6.24 4.72
C LYS A 274 2.41 -6.23 3.20
N VAL A 275 1.18 -6.17 2.67
CA VAL A 275 0.93 -6.09 1.23
C VAL A 275 1.54 -4.82 0.65
N GLN A 276 1.33 -3.66 1.28
CA GLN A 276 1.92 -2.40 0.85
C GLN A 276 3.46 -2.46 0.79
N GLY A 277 4.10 -3.03 1.83
CA GLY A 277 5.56 -3.21 1.82
C GLY A 277 6.03 -4.06 0.64
N CYS A 278 5.30 -5.11 0.30
CA CYS A 278 5.62 -5.96 -0.85
C CYS A 278 5.36 -5.27 -2.20
N MET A 279 4.32 -4.43 -2.30
CA MET A 279 4.10 -3.60 -3.48
C MET A 279 5.22 -2.58 -3.67
N ALA A 280 5.69 -1.97 -2.57
CA ALA A 280 6.81 -1.03 -2.60
C ALA A 280 8.13 -1.69 -3.06
N GLU A 281 8.40 -2.96 -2.69
CA GLU A 281 9.54 -3.72 -3.20
C GLU A 281 9.47 -3.97 -4.72
N ILE A 282 8.26 -4.17 -5.24
CA ILE A 282 8.03 -4.32 -6.69
C ILE A 282 8.15 -2.96 -7.40
N GLY A 283 8.04 -1.85 -6.66
CA GLY A 283 8.06 -0.50 -7.19
C GLY A 283 6.70 0.01 -7.67
N VAL A 284 5.60 -0.60 -7.22
CA VAL A 284 4.24 -0.20 -7.59
C VAL A 284 3.56 0.54 -6.43
N PRO A 285 3.39 1.86 -6.52
CA PRO A 285 2.69 2.64 -5.51
C PRO A 285 1.18 2.41 -5.57
N VAL A 286 0.47 2.78 -4.50
CA VAL A 286 -0.98 2.80 -4.53
C VAL A 286 -1.51 3.87 -5.50
N THR A 287 -2.40 3.46 -6.39
CA THR A 287 -3.23 4.36 -7.19
C THR A 287 -4.46 4.69 -6.37
N LYS A 288 -4.51 5.92 -5.85
CA LYS A 288 -5.59 6.36 -4.97
C LYS A 288 -6.88 6.59 -5.75
N GLU A 289 -7.95 5.95 -5.31
CA GLU A 289 -9.31 6.13 -5.81
C GLU A 289 -10.24 6.56 -4.69
N LEU A 290 -10.98 7.64 -4.92
CA LEU A 290 -11.86 8.25 -3.93
C LEU A 290 -13.08 7.38 -3.56
N GLY A 291 -13.37 6.33 -4.33
CA GLY A 291 -14.48 5.42 -4.06
C GLY A 291 -14.17 4.31 -3.05
N PHE A 292 -12.92 4.24 -2.54
CA PHE A 292 -12.54 3.30 -1.49
C PHE A 292 -12.54 4.03 -0.15
N HIS A 293 -13.44 3.63 0.76
CA HIS A 293 -13.68 4.31 2.02
C HIS A 293 -13.53 3.38 3.21
N GLN A 294 -13.06 3.94 4.30
CA GLN A 294 -13.09 3.33 5.62
C GLN A 294 -14.27 3.92 6.39
N VAL A 295 -15.23 3.10 6.77
CA VAL A 295 -16.31 3.51 7.68
C VAL A 295 -15.85 3.31 9.11
N PHE A 296 -15.78 4.37 9.90
CA PHE A 296 -15.60 4.29 11.34
C PHE A 296 -17.00 4.24 11.99
N ASP A 297 -17.36 3.12 12.58
CA ASP A 297 -18.44 3.10 13.55
C ASP A 297 -17.96 3.90 14.79
N ARG A 298 -18.32 5.18 14.83
CA ARG A 298 -18.35 5.89 16.10
C ARG A 298 -19.66 5.49 16.78
N ILE A 299 -19.60 4.43 17.53
CA ILE A 299 -20.60 4.14 18.54
C ILE A 299 -20.27 4.89 19.80
#